data_753f1a6e21023036a87b182b1157cec7
#
_entry.id   753f1a6e21023036a87b182b1157cec7
#
_cell.length_a   1.000
_cell.length_b   1.000
_cell.length_c   1.000
_cell.angle_alpha   90.00
_cell.angle_beta   90.00
_cell.angle_gamma   90.00
#
_symmetry.space_group_name_H-M   'P 1'
#
loop_
_entity.id
_entity.type
_entity.pdbx_description
1 polymer ?
#
loop_
_entity_poly.entity_id
_entity_poly.type
_entity_poly.pdbx_seq_one_letter_code
_entity_poly.pdbx_strand_id
1 'polypeptide(L)'
;MKVLALLLALSGAARAGDRPSEDSLFGAPAASTAAAPAPGPAPEGRSRDEGRELTPGRSRDAFLSGEVANDALSIGGTFYQRWVVSKQEGQSAKNTPESMPLQFDAYMDARPNDRVRGYVQERILYDPTLDQYGNPTKGGGLGNLQYSSNSGAPSSLPAGTTSQTTSNPMAVLDQAWLKFDLDQAVFVTAGKQHVKWGVSRFWNPTDFLSTQRRDPLLPYDLRLGNTMVKLALPLEKYGTNVYAITLVDNPAPASTVGQLGEALRVEKLVGNAEMGAEALARGGAPPTFGADFSAPAGPFDVYAEAALFGGSPGPRYRLTGEPAAGEDVSSLYAASNPRGPFVQASGGARYDFPWMENRQATAGAEYFFNQLGYGGGSIYPVLIFTGSYRPFYTGRHYGALYLTAEGPDQFKHTSYTFSTLGNLSDGSFISRVDFSWRFLTYLTFEAYADEHYGTKGGEFNFELHTPALTNGGAPVPPINVPTTLYDVGLGLRLSF
;
A
#
# COMPACT_ATOMS: atom_id res chain seq x y z
N MET A 1 -4.03 16.00 23.20
CA MET A 1 -4.29 17.36 23.68
C MET A 1 -3.03 18.13 24.08
N LYS A 2 -2.04 17.54 24.76
CA LYS A 2 -0.80 18.27 25.16
C LYS A 2 0.07 18.69 23.96
N VAL A 3 0.12 17.88 22.88
CA VAL A 3 0.86 18.16 21.64
C VAL A 3 0.18 19.27 20.83
N LEU A 4 -1.16 19.29 20.80
CA LEU A 4 -1.95 20.34 20.16
C LEU A 4 -1.70 21.71 20.79
N ALA A 5 -1.62 21.77 22.13
CA ALA A 5 -1.34 23.00 22.86
C ALA A 5 0.09 23.50 22.62
N LEU A 6 1.06 22.62 22.42
CA LEU A 6 2.45 22.99 22.11
C LEU A 6 2.60 23.57 20.69
N LEU A 7 1.88 23.03 19.71
CA LEU A 7 1.91 23.54 18.33
C LEU A 7 1.20 24.90 18.20
N LEU A 8 0.10 25.09 18.91
CA LEU A 8 -0.59 26.39 18.95
C LEU A 8 0.25 27.49 19.65
N ALA A 9 1.08 27.10 20.62
CA ALA A 9 2.00 28.03 21.28
C ALA A 9 3.19 28.44 20.39
N LEU A 10 3.61 27.59 19.46
CA LEU A 10 4.69 27.87 18.50
C LEU A 10 4.24 28.71 17.31
N SER A 11 2.94 28.76 17.00
CA SER A 11 2.39 29.53 15.88
C SER A 11 2.42 31.04 16.08
N GLY A 12 2.56 31.53 17.32
CA GLY A 12 2.58 32.97 17.64
C GLY A 12 3.85 33.71 17.21
N ALA A 13 4.87 33.01 16.68
CA ALA A 13 6.17 33.61 16.33
C ALA A 13 6.39 33.83 14.81
N ALA A 14 5.46 33.44 13.95
CA ALA A 14 5.62 33.53 12.50
C ALA A 14 4.73 34.62 11.89
N ARG A 15 5.33 35.74 11.50
CA ARG A 15 4.67 36.80 10.72
C ARG A 15 4.43 36.36 9.28
N ALA A 16 3.22 36.64 8.78
CA ALA A 16 2.83 36.41 7.40
C ALA A 16 3.73 37.22 6.44
N GLY A 17 4.53 36.51 5.67
CA GLY A 17 5.16 36.96 4.44
C GLY A 17 4.80 35.95 3.36
N ASP A 18 4.82 36.32 2.07
CA ASP A 18 4.44 35.51 0.94
C ASP A 18 4.89 34.04 1.09
N ARG A 19 3.99 33.18 1.54
CA ARG A 19 4.25 31.75 1.70
C ARG A 19 3.63 30.99 0.54
N PRO A 20 4.36 30.03 -0.05
CA PRO A 20 3.79 29.14 -1.04
C PRO A 20 2.61 28.35 -0.45
N SER A 21 1.67 27.96 -1.31
CA SER A 21 0.55 27.10 -0.90
C SER A 21 1.05 25.74 -0.40
N GLU A 22 0.30 25.06 0.46
CA GLU A 22 0.66 23.72 0.93
C GLU A 22 0.89 22.74 -0.22
N ASP A 23 0.15 22.87 -1.33
CA ASP A 23 0.31 22.06 -2.52
C ASP A 23 1.69 22.21 -3.18
N SER A 24 2.34 23.38 -3.05
CA SER A 24 3.71 23.62 -3.52
C SER A 24 4.78 23.04 -2.58
N LEU A 25 4.46 22.95 -1.28
CA LEU A 25 5.35 22.38 -0.26
C LEU A 25 5.30 20.85 -0.24
N PHE A 26 4.15 20.26 -0.61
CA PHE A 26 3.89 18.83 -0.51
C PHE A 26 3.75 18.15 -1.89
N GLY A 27 4.26 18.76 -2.95
CA GLY A 27 4.50 18.09 -4.23
C GLY A 27 3.63 18.48 -5.42
N ALA A 28 3.04 19.66 -5.43
CA ALA A 28 2.69 20.29 -6.71
C ALA A 28 3.96 20.94 -7.28
N PRO A 29 4.40 20.67 -8.54
CA PRO A 29 5.50 21.40 -9.12
C PRO A 29 5.12 22.87 -9.28
N ALA A 30 5.97 23.77 -8.79
CA ALA A 30 5.84 25.20 -9.03
C ALA A 30 5.75 25.46 -10.53
N ALA A 31 4.77 26.23 -10.94
CA ALA A 31 4.71 26.75 -12.31
C ALA A 31 5.94 27.64 -12.52
N SER A 32 6.92 27.14 -13.24
CA SER A 32 8.10 27.88 -13.66
C SER A 32 7.71 28.86 -14.76
N THR A 33 7.70 30.15 -14.45
CA THR A 33 7.73 31.24 -15.42
C THR A 33 9.16 31.42 -15.89
N ALA A 34 9.62 30.61 -16.82
CA ALA A 34 10.72 30.89 -17.76
C ALA A 34 10.70 29.84 -18.86
N ALA A 35 10.63 30.30 -20.09
CA ALA A 35 10.72 29.44 -21.26
C ALA A 35 12.12 28.80 -21.36
N ALA A 36 12.21 27.54 -20.93
CA ALA A 36 13.27 26.62 -21.29
C ALA A 36 12.63 25.46 -22.08
N PRO A 37 13.35 24.81 -23.01
CA PRO A 37 12.78 23.77 -23.85
C PRO A 37 12.19 22.67 -22.94
N ALA A 38 10.98 22.20 -23.30
CA ALA A 38 10.22 21.25 -22.54
C ALA A 38 11.08 20.01 -22.17
N PRO A 39 11.25 19.70 -20.89
CA PRO A 39 11.75 18.39 -20.50
C PRO A 39 10.69 17.37 -20.91
N GLY A 40 11.14 16.27 -21.52
CA GLY A 40 10.28 15.13 -21.82
C GLY A 40 9.53 14.67 -20.58
N PRO A 41 8.41 13.93 -20.75
CA PRO A 41 7.60 13.48 -19.63
C PRO A 41 8.48 12.73 -18.63
N ALA A 42 8.42 13.15 -17.36
CA ALA A 42 9.13 12.48 -16.29
C ALA A 42 8.67 11.02 -16.21
N PRO A 43 9.59 10.06 -16.01
CA PRO A 43 9.23 8.65 -15.93
C PRO A 43 8.19 8.42 -14.84
N GLU A 44 7.10 7.75 -15.19
CA GLU A 44 5.97 7.41 -14.32
C GLU A 44 6.34 6.30 -13.31
N GLY A 45 7.46 6.37 -12.68
CA GLY A 45 7.95 5.35 -11.76
C GLY A 45 8.38 5.86 -10.40
N ARG A 46 8.08 7.10 -10.05
CA ARG A 46 8.55 7.65 -8.77
C ARG A 46 7.56 7.37 -7.66
N SER A 47 7.97 6.50 -6.77
CA SER A 47 7.24 5.92 -5.64
C SER A 47 6.57 6.91 -4.66
N ARG A 48 6.79 8.19 -4.77
CA ARG A 48 6.11 9.21 -3.98
C ARG A 48 4.68 9.52 -4.43
N ASP A 49 4.32 9.15 -5.65
CA ASP A 49 3.06 9.51 -6.28
C ASP A 49 2.08 8.34 -6.51
N GLU A 50 2.47 7.09 -6.22
CA GLU A 50 1.60 5.93 -6.49
C GLU A 50 0.29 5.93 -5.68
N GLY A 51 0.24 6.57 -4.51
CA GLY A 51 -1.02 6.86 -3.79
C GLY A 51 -1.75 8.09 -4.31
N ARG A 52 -1.15 8.86 -5.22
CA ARG A 52 -1.69 10.09 -5.78
C ARG A 52 -2.31 9.94 -7.17
N GLU A 53 -2.10 8.82 -7.85
CA GLU A 53 -2.71 8.63 -9.18
C GLU A 53 -4.23 8.55 -9.14
N LEU A 54 -4.80 8.21 -7.99
CA LEU A 54 -6.23 8.32 -7.74
C LEU A 54 -6.63 9.71 -7.20
N THR A 55 -5.67 10.62 -7.03
CA THR A 55 -5.97 11.98 -6.62
C THR A 55 -6.28 12.83 -7.86
N PRO A 56 -7.45 13.50 -7.90
CA PRO A 56 -7.89 14.25 -9.07
C PRO A 56 -6.96 15.42 -9.38
N GLY A 57 -6.68 15.63 -10.63
CA GLY A 57 -6.14 16.89 -11.12
C GLY A 57 -5.04 16.78 -12.17
N ARG A 58 -4.13 15.79 -12.13
CA ARG A 58 -2.98 15.79 -13.03
C ARG A 58 -3.24 15.40 -14.48
N SER A 59 -4.20 14.54 -14.76
CA SER A 59 -4.54 14.20 -16.15
C SER A 59 -5.37 15.29 -16.85
N ARG A 60 -5.99 16.17 -16.06
CA ARG A 60 -6.83 17.26 -16.56
C ARG A 60 -6.02 18.53 -16.86
N ASP A 61 -5.00 18.82 -16.07
CA ASP A 61 -4.22 20.05 -16.20
C ASP A 61 -3.41 20.12 -17.51
N ALA A 62 -3.00 19.00 -18.06
CA ALA A 62 -2.30 18.96 -19.34
C ALA A 62 -3.22 19.22 -20.56
N PHE A 63 -4.52 18.99 -20.43
CA PHE A 63 -5.48 19.15 -21.52
C PHE A 63 -6.29 20.45 -21.44
N LEU A 64 -6.47 21.00 -20.25
CA LEU A 64 -7.31 22.17 -19.98
C LEU A 64 -6.53 23.42 -19.55
N SER A 65 -5.22 23.45 -19.78
CA SER A 65 -4.35 24.60 -19.40
C SER A 65 -4.72 25.93 -20.07
N GLY A 66 -5.86 26.00 -20.75
CA GLY A 66 -6.35 27.21 -21.40
C GLY A 66 -7.49 27.95 -20.68
N GLU A 67 -8.41 27.30 -19.96
CA GLU A 67 -9.65 27.99 -19.59
C GLU A 67 -10.36 27.58 -18.29
N VAL A 68 -9.94 26.57 -17.51
CA VAL A 68 -10.76 26.10 -16.36
C VAL A 68 -10.00 26.22 -15.03
N ALA A 69 -9.38 27.34 -14.78
CA ALA A 69 -8.68 27.60 -13.52
C ALA A 69 -9.61 27.88 -12.31
N ASN A 70 -10.95 27.92 -12.47
CA ASN A 70 -11.85 28.45 -11.45
C ASN A 70 -13.12 27.62 -11.17
N ASP A 71 -13.21 26.36 -11.54
CA ASP A 71 -14.34 25.56 -11.09
C ASP A 71 -14.18 25.22 -9.61
N ALA A 72 -15.06 25.81 -8.78
CA ALA A 72 -15.09 25.54 -7.33
C ALA A 72 -15.44 24.08 -7.01
N LEU A 73 -15.89 23.31 -7.99
CA LEU A 73 -16.23 21.89 -7.85
C LEU A 73 -15.71 21.09 -9.05
N SER A 74 -14.88 20.08 -8.79
CA SER A 74 -14.45 19.09 -9.76
C SER A 74 -15.04 17.73 -9.41
N ILE A 75 -15.58 17.04 -10.40
CA ILE A 75 -16.11 15.68 -10.29
C ILE A 75 -15.36 14.81 -11.28
N GLY A 76 -14.96 13.62 -10.88
CA GLY A 76 -14.30 12.68 -11.76
C GLY A 76 -14.25 11.28 -11.15
N GLY A 77 -13.49 10.40 -11.79
CA GLY A 77 -13.41 9.05 -11.30
C GLY A 77 -12.45 8.18 -12.09
N THR A 78 -12.33 6.94 -11.62
CA THR A 78 -11.58 5.90 -12.31
C THR A 78 -12.44 4.65 -12.38
N PHE A 79 -12.55 4.09 -13.57
CA PHE A 79 -13.14 2.77 -13.82
C PHE A 79 -12.01 1.83 -14.19
N TYR A 80 -11.84 0.73 -13.44
CA TYR A 80 -10.79 -0.23 -13.67
C TYR A 80 -11.35 -1.64 -13.69
N GLN A 81 -11.39 -2.25 -14.87
CA GLN A 81 -11.78 -3.64 -15.09
C GLN A 81 -10.54 -4.49 -15.29
N ARG A 82 -10.43 -5.59 -14.56
CA ARG A 82 -9.38 -6.58 -14.75
C ARG A 82 -9.97 -7.94 -15.10
N TRP A 83 -9.18 -8.76 -15.76
CA TRP A 83 -9.37 -10.18 -15.93
C TRP A 83 -8.09 -10.89 -15.55
N VAL A 84 -8.18 -11.81 -14.62
CA VAL A 84 -7.04 -12.52 -14.04
C VAL A 84 -7.29 -14.01 -14.15
N VAL A 85 -6.28 -14.74 -14.59
CA VAL A 85 -6.27 -16.19 -14.70
C VAL A 85 -5.10 -16.74 -13.91
N SER A 86 -5.37 -17.66 -12.94
CA SER A 86 -4.40 -18.23 -12.02
C SER A 86 -4.19 -19.71 -12.32
N LYS A 87 -3.05 -20.08 -12.89
CA LYS A 87 -2.73 -21.47 -13.17
C LYS A 87 -2.18 -22.18 -11.94
N GLN A 88 -2.86 -23.21 -11.51
CA GLN A 88 -2.46 -24.03 -10.38
C GLN A 88 -1.90 -25.40 -10.83
N GLU A 89 -1.01 -25.96 -10.01
CA GLU A 89 -0.41 -27.30 -10.25
C GLU A 89 -1.50 -28.38 -10.29
N GLY A 90 -1.37 -29.31 -11.25
CA GLY A 90 -2.32 -30.42 -11.44
C GLY A 90 -3.68 -30.06 -12.03
N GLN A 91 -4.01 -28.79 -12.22
CA GLN A 91 -5.29 -28.39 -12.81
C GLN A 91 -5.27 -28.41 -14.35
N SER A 92 -6.38 -28.86 -14.94
CA SER A 92 -6.58 -28.75 -16.39
C SER A 92 -6.91 -27.31 -16.79
N ALA A 93 -6.65 -26.93 -18.05
CA ALA A 93 -6.97 -25.59 -18.55
C ALA A 93 -8.45 -25.19 -18.39
N LYS A 94 -9.38 -26.18 -18.43
CA LYS A 94 -10.82 -25.92 -18.24
C LYS A 94 -11.21 -25.59 -16.80
N ASN A 95 -10.38 -25.97 -15.84
CA ASN A 95 -10.63 -25.77 -14.41
C ASN A 95 -9.72 -24.70 -13.81
N THR A 96 -9.00 -23.96 -14.66
CA THR A 96 -8.14 -22.86 -14.22
C THR A 96 -9.00 -21.75 -13.63
N PRO A 97 -8.77 -21.32 -12.38
CA PRO A 97 -9.49 -20.24 -11.74
C PRO A 97 -9.34 -18.92 -12.51
N GLU A 98 -10.44 -18.19 -12.59
CA GLU A 98 -10.45 -16.83 -13.14
C GLU A 98 -11.19 -15.88 -12.21
N SER A 99 -10.85 -14.60 -12.28
CA SER A 99 -11.57 -13.51 -11.61
C SER A 99 -11.66 -12.31 -12.55
N MET A 100 -12.74 -11.54 -12.39
CA MET A 100 -13.01 -10.35 -13.21
C MET A 100 -13.31 -9.12 -12.33
N PRO A 101 -12.39 -8.76 -11.42
CA PRO A 101 -12.63 -7.65 -10.52
C PRO A 101 -12.78 -6.32 -11.27
N LEU A 102 -13.85 -5.61 -10.90
CA LEU A 102 -14.16 -4.27 -11.33
C LEU A 102 -14.05 -3.33 -10.14
N GLN A 103 -13.33 -2.23 -10.32
CA GLN A 103 -13.26 -1.13 -9.37
C GLN A 103 -13.78 0.14 -10.04
N PHE A 104 -14.64 0.84 -9.34
CA PHE A 104 -15.10 2.16 -9.74
C PHE A 104 -14.88 3.12 -8.57
N ASP A 105 -14.00 4.10 -8.75
CA ASP A 105 -13.77 5.19 -7.81
C ASP A 105 -14.43 6.44 -8.36
N ALA A 106 -15.32 7.07 -7.59
CA ALA A 106 -15.91 8.36 -7.91
C ALA A 106 -15.50 9.38 -6.86
N TYR A 107 -15.17 10.59 -7.30
CA TYR A 107 -14.77 11.65 -6.37
C TYR A 107 -15.44 12.99 -6.66
N MET A 108 -15.52 13.79 -5.60
CA MET A 108 -15.87 15.21 -5.64
C MET A 108 -14.78 16.00 -4.91
N ASP A 109 -14.23 17.01 -5.58
CA ASP A 109 -13.21 17.93 -5.04
C ASP A 109 -13.78 19.36 -5.08
N ALA A 110 -14.11 19.90 -3.92
CA ALA A 110 -14.69 21.23 -3.74
C ALA A 110 -13.63 22.19 -3.22
N ARG A 111 -13.38 23.28 -3.95
CA ARG A 111 -12.42 24.34 -3.62
C ARG A 111 -13.13 25.70 -3.67
N PRO A 112 -13.94 26.05 -2.66
CA PRO A 112 -14.68 27.32 -2.65
C PRO A 112 -13.76 28.54 -2.63
N ASN A 113 -12.54 28.39 -2.14
CA ASN A 113 -11.46 29.39 -2.15
C ASN A 113 -10.11 28.71 -1.94
N ASP A 114 -9.01 29.48 -2.00
CA ASP A 114 -7.64 28.98 -1.88
C ASP A 114 -7.30 28.43 -0.47
N ARG A 115 -8.11 28.72 0.53
CA ARG A 115 -7.87 28.34 1.93
C ARG A 115 -8.70 27.16 2.41
N VAL A 116 -9.73 26.78 1.66
CA VAL A 116 -10.66 25.71 2.05
C VAL A 116 -10.82 24.72 0.90
N ARG A 117 -10.65 23.44 1.18
CA ARG A 117 -10.87 22.35 0.23
C ARG A 117 -11.59 21.19 0.90
N GLY A 118 -12.64 20.69 0.27
CA GLY A 118 -13.36 19.50 0.68
C GLY A 118 -13.19 18.41 -0.38
N TYR A 119 -12.99 17.18 0.03
CA TYR A 119 -12.80 16.05 -0.87
C TYR A 119 -13.55 14.82 -0.37
N VAL A 120 -14.26 14.15 -1.26
CA VAL A 120 -14.95 12.89 -0.99
C VAL A 120 -14.67 11.93 -2.13
N GLN A 121 -14.33 10.69 -1.80
CA GLN A 121 -14.13 9.60 -2.76
C GLN A 121 -14.78 8.33 -2.24
N GLU A 122 -15.64 7.75 -3.06
CA GLU A 122 -16.26 6.45 -2.83
C GLU A 122 -15.67 5.43 -3.78
N ARG A 123 -15.46 4.21 -3.29
CA ARG A 123 -14.99 3.07 -4.06
C ARG A 123 -16.05 2.00 -4.08
N ILE A 124 -16.39 1.53 -5.28
CA ILE A 124 -17.26 0.38 -5.52
C ILE A 124 -16.42 -0.74 -6.11
N LEU A 125 -16.50 -1.90 -5.49
CA LEU A 125 -15.83 -3.12 -5.93
C LEU A 125 -16.89 -4.14 -6.32
N TYR A 126 -16.71 -4.80 -7.47
CA TYR A 126 -17.60 -5.85 -7.95
C TYR A 126 -16.80 -6.92 -8.69
N ASP A 127 -17.07 -8.18 -8.44
CA ASP A 127 -16.50 -9.28 -9.23
C ASP A 127 -17.63 -10.24 -9.65
N PRO A 128 -17.95 -10.34 -10.95
CA PRO A 128 -19.02 -11.23 -11.44
C PRO A 128 -18.71 -12.72 -11.27
N THR A 129 -17.48 -13.10 -10.94
CA THR A 129 -17.10 -14.49 -10.65
C THR A 129 -17.43 -14.90 -9.21
N LEU A 130 -17.87 -13.96 -8.37
CA LEU A 130 -18.25 -14.17 -6.99
C LEU A 130 -19.78 -14.10 -6.82
N ASP A 131 -20.30 -14.82 -5.82
CA ASP A 131 -21.69 -14.67 -5.39
C ASP A 131 -21.89 -13.34 -4.59
N GLN A 132 -23.12 -13.08 -4.18
CA GLN A 132 -23.47 -11.90 -3.39
C GLN A 132 -22.77 -11.82 -2.01
N TYR A 133 -22.18 -12.91 -1.55
CA TYR A 133 -21.43 -13.00 -0.29
C TYR A 133 -19.91 -13.03 -0.52
N GLY A 134 -19.45 -12.78 -1.75
CA GLY A 134 -18.05 -12.78 -2.08
C GLY A 134 -17.39 -14.17 -2.20
N ASN A 135 -18.20 -15.26 -2.29
CA ASN A 135 -17.67 -16.60 -2.50
C ASN A 135 -17.56 -16.93 -4.00
N PRO A 136 -16.56 -17.74 -4.41
CA PRO A 136 -16.47 -18.21 -5.79
C PRO A 136 -17.70 -19.01 -6.21
N THR A 137 -18.30 -18.68 -7.36
CA THR A 137 -19.50 -19.34 -7.86
C THR A 137 -19.25 -20.74 -8.44
N LYS A 138 -18.02 -21.05 -8.84
CA LYS A 138 -17.61 -22.35 -9.36
C LYS A 138 -16.18 -22.70 -8.95
N GLY A 139 -16.06 -23.90 -8.34
CA GLY A 139 -14.77 -24.54 -8.03
C GLY A 139 -13.86 -23.69 -7.14
N GLY A 140 -13.49 -24.19 -5.98
CA GLY A 140 -12.69 -23.47 -4.99
C GLY A 140 -11.35 -22.98 -5.51
N GLY A 141 -11.38 -21.99 -6.38
CA GLY A 141 -10.19 -21.32 -6.91
C GLY A 141 -9.68 -20.27 -5.95
N LEU A 142 -8.38 -20.22 -5.83
CA LEU A 142 -7.62 -19.20 -5.09
C LEU A 142 -7.71 -17.79 -5.73
N GLY A 143 -8.52 -17.59 -6.76
CA GLY A 143 -8.66 -16.33 -7.51
C GLY A 143 -8.99 -15.09 -6.69
N ASN A 144 -9.38 -15.27 -5.42
CA ASN A 144 -9.70 -14.18 -4.50
C ASN A 144 -8.54 -13.75 -3.59
N LEU A 145 -7.35 -14.30 -3.74
CA LEU A 145 -6.17 -13.85 -2.97
C LEU A 145 -5.90 -12.35 -3.14
N GLN A 146 -6.30 -11.78 -4.27
CA GLN A 146 -6.12 -10.36 -4.57
C GLN A 146 -7.21 -9.45 -4.02
N TYR A 147 -8.37 -10.00 -3.60
CA TYR A 147 -9.53 -9.18 -3.21
C TYR A 147 -9.86 -9.20 -1.72
N SER A 148 -9.22 -10.04 -0.94
CA SER A 148 -9.28 -9.90 0.52
C SER A 148 -8.46 -8.69 0.97
N SER A 149 -8.85 -7.51 0.47
CA SER A 149 -8.18 -6.23 0.72
C SER A 149 -8.15 -5.83 2.19
N ASN A 150 -8.91 -6.50 3.05
CA ASN A 150 -8.99 -6.14 4.46
C ASN A 150 -8.27 -7.10 5.41
N SER A 151 -7.83 -8.28 4.98
CA SER A 151 -7.21 -9.24 5.89
C SER A 151 -5.82 -9.72 5.46
N GLY A 152 -5.40 -9.48 4.21
CA GLY A 152 -4.13 -10.01 3.69
C GLY A 152 -4.01 -11.53 3.79
N ALA A 153 -5.12 -12.22 4.08
CA ALA A 153 -5.17 -13.67 4.11
C ALA A 153 -5.59 -14.20 2.74
N PRO A 154 -4.99 -15.31 2.26
CA PRO A 154 -5.53 -16.03 1.14
C PRO A 154 -7.00 -16.38 1.43
N SER A 155 -7.92 -15.92 0.60
CA SER A 155 -9.36 -16.21 0.73
C SER A 155 -9.72 -17.66 0.37
N SER A 156 -8.71 -18.51 0.25
CA SER A 156 -8.83 -19.91 -0.17
C SER A 156 -9.08 -20.91 0.96
N LEU A 157 -9.25 -20.44 2.19
CA LEU A 157 -9.79 -21.34 3.21
C LEU A 157 -11.24 -21.70 2.87
N PRO A 158 -11.66 -22.97 3.04
CA PRO A 158 -13.02 -23.39 2.77
C PRO A 158 -14.03 -22.46 3.43
N ALA A 159 -15.12 -22.15 2.71
CA ALA A 159 -16.22 -21.37 3.24
C ALA A 159 -16.63 -21.92 4.61
N GLY A 160 -16.49 -21.12 5.67
CA GLY A 160 -16.78 -21.51 7.05
C GLY A 160 -15.61 -21.37 8.04
N THR A 161 -14.38 -21.14 7.59
CA THR A 161 -13.24 -20.96 8.51
C THR A 161 -12.95 -19.49 8.87
N THR A 162 -13.40 -18.55 8.09
CA THR A 162 -13.38 -17.11 8.44
C THR A 162 -14.70 -16.48 8.01
N SER A 163 -15.55 -16.10 8.97
CA SER A 163 -16.81 -15.42 8.71
C SER A 163 -16.60 -13.91 8.47
N GLN A 164 -15.96 -13.54 7.37
CA GLN A 164 -16.12 -12.18 6.84
C GLN A 164 -16.99 -12.25 5.60
N THR A 165 -18.27 -12.00 5.79
CA THR A 165 -19.23 -11.75 4.70
C THR A 165 -18.86 -10.43 4.05
N THR A 166 -18.15 -10.49 2.96
CA THR A 166 -17.98 -9.34 2.06
C THR A 166 -19.16 -9.34 1.11
N SER A 167 -19.89 -8.24 1.03
CA SER A 167 -20.95 -8.10 0.01
C SER A 167 -20.31 -7.93 -1.37
N ASN A 168 -20.94 -8.49 -2.40
CA ASN A 168 -20.56 -8.28 -3.79
C ASN A 168 -21.80 -7.83 -4.59
N PRO A 169 -21.90 -6.56 -5.00
CA PRO A 169 -20.90 -5.49 -4.91
C PRO A 169 -20.65 -4.96 -3.48
N MET A 170 -19.47 -4.37 -3.27
CA MET A 170 -19.08 -3.69 -2.04
C MET A 170 -18.83 -2.21 -2.33
N ALA A 171 -19.51 -1.33 -1.61
CA ALA A 171 -19.28 0.12 -1.66
C ALA A 171 -18.64 0.58 -0.36
N VAL A 172 -17.53 1.33 -0.45
CA VAL A 172 -16.79 1.81 0.71
C VAL A 172 -16.38 3.26 0.52
N LEU A 173 -16.47 4.03 1.59
CA LEU A 173 -15.92 5.38 1.64
C LEU A 173 -14.38 5.26 1.74
N ASP A 174 -13.68 5.68 0.70
CA ASP A 174 -12.21 5.67 0.68
C ASP A 174 -11.65 6.93 1.34
N GLN A 175 -12.10 8.09 0.93
CA GLN A 175 -11.69 9.37 1.49
C GLN A 175 -12.91 10.29 1.73
N ALA A 176 -12.89 11.07 2.81
CA ALA A 176 -13.81 12.16 3.08
C ALA A 176 -13.15 13.11 4.07
N TRP A 177 -12.65 14.24 3.60
CA TRP A 177 -11.91 15.16 4.44
C TRP A 177 -12.14 16.62 4.06
N LEU A 178 -11.92 17.49 5.04
CA LEU A 178 -11.89 18.94 4.92
C LEU A 178 -10.50 19.44 5.26
N LYS A 179 -9.94 20.30 4.40
CA LYS A 179 -8.65 20.96 4.58
C LYS A 179 -8.87 22.47 4.67
N PHE A 180 -8.19 23.12 5.62
CA PHE A 180 -8.15 24.57 5.75
C PHE A 180 -6.86 25.01 6.43
N ASP A 181 -6.52 26.26 6.33
CA ASP A 181 -5.36 26.84 7.01
C ASP A 181 -5.76 27.82 8.13
N LEU A 182 -4.89 27.96 9.12
CA LEU A 182 -4.93 28.96 10.17
C LEU A 182 -3.77 29.93 9.90
N ASP A 183 -4.12 31.13 9.44
CA ASP A 183 -3.19 32.22 9.12
C ASP A 183 -2.04 31.82 8.18
N GLN A 184 -2.30 30.87 7.26
CA GLN A 184 -1.30 30.31 6.35
C GLN A 184 -0.05 29.75 7.06
N ALA A 185 -0.14 29.51 8.37
CA ALA A 185 0.93 29.00 9.20
C ALA A 185 0.73 27.55 9.57
N VAL A 186 -0.50 27.14 9.89
CA VAL A 186 -0.84 25.77 10.25
C VAL A 186 -1.93 25.27 9.31
N PHE A 187 -1.65 24.18 8.64
CA PHE A 187 -2.61 23.52 7.75
C PHE A 187 -3.29 22.38 8.48
N VAL A 188 -4.61 22.38 8.47
CA VAL A 188 -5.44 21.39 9.15
C VAL A 188 -6.15 20.54 8.10
N THR A 189 -6.04 19.23 8.20
CA THR A 189 -6.85 18.29 7.40
C THR A 189 -7.57 17.35 8.35
N ALA A 190 -8.90 17.36 8.33
CA ALA A 190 -9.73 16.56 9.22
C ALA A 190 -10.63 15.63 8.41
N GLY A 191 -10.68 14.36 8.74
CA GLY A 191 -11.51 13.36 8.10
C GLY A 191 -10.73 12.12 7.65
N LYS A 192 -11.37 11.31 6.81
CA LYS A 192 -10.81 10.08 6.27
C LYS A 192 -9.90 10.41 5.08
N GLN A 193 -8.60 10.13 5.20
CA GLN A 193 -7.58 10.54 4.25
C GLN A 193 -6.45 9.52 4.15
N HIS A 194 -5.76 9.51 3.01
CA HIS A 194 -4.51 8.76 2.84
C HIS A 194 -3.34 9.58 3.35
N VAL A 195 -2.54 8.98 4.23
CA VAL A 195 -1.24 9.51 4.64
C VAL A 195 -0.26 8.34 4.58
N LYS A 196 0.76 8.46 3.76
CA LYS A 196 1.83 7.46 3.63
C LYS A 196 3.11 8.03 4.24
N TRP A 197 3.73 7.27 5.13
CA TRP A 197 5.07 7.53 5.64
C TRP A 197 6.07 6.53 5.04
N GLY A 198 7.35 6.87 5.13
CA GLY A 198 8.44 6.05 4.60
C GLY A 198 8.83 6.39 3.17
N VAL A 199 9.99 5.93 2.78
CA VAL A 199 10.69 6.26 1.52
C VAL A 199 10.91 5.05 0.63
N SER A 200 10.71 3.83 1.15
CA SER A 200 10.97 2.59 0.43
C SER A 200 9.89 2.28 -0.60
N ARG A 201 10.28 1.55 -1.64
CA ARG A 201 9.40 1.22 -2.77
C ARG A 201 8.46 0.06 -2.43
N PHE A 202 8.99 -1.05 -1.91
CA PHE A 202 8.24 -2.28 -1.67
C PHE A 202 7.80 -2.41 -0.22
N TRP A 203 8.67 -2.17 0.74
CA TRP A 203 8.39 -2.35 2.16
C TRP A 203 8.58 -1.05 2.94
N ASN A 204 7.50 -0.58 3.58
CA ASN A 204 7.53 0.66 4.36
C ASN A 204 7.29 0.33 5.85
N PRO A 205 8.33 -0.05 6.62
CA PRO A 205 8.19 -0.33 8.05
C PRO A 205 7.73 0.89 8.86
N THR A 206 8.04 2.10 8.41
CA THR A 206 7.66 3.35 9.08
C THR A 206 6.24 3.81 8.77
N ASP A 207 5.54 3.18 7.79
CA ASP A 207 4.15 3.47 7.48
C ASP A 207 3.20 2.80 8.51
N PHE A 208 3.31 3.17 9.78
CA PHE A 208 2.51 2.62 10.85
C PHE A 208 1.22 3.41 11.16
N LEU A 209 0.91 4.45 10.41
CA LEU A 209 -0.41 5.08 10.42
C LEU A 209 -1.48 4.16 9.81
N SER A 210 -1.12 3.37 8.81
CA SER A 210 -2.00 2.38 8.23
C SER A 210 -1.81 1.01 8.89
N THR A 211 -2.90 0.37 9.30
CA THR A 211 -2.87 -1.03 9.78
C THR A 211 -2.80 -2.03 8.66
N GLN A 212 -3.28 -1.66 7.48
CA GLN A 212 -3.20 -2.48 6.28
C GLN A 212 -1.81 -2.29 5.66
N ARG A 213 -1.13 -3.39 5.37
CA ARG A 213 0.13 -3.34 4.64
C ARG A 213 -0.14 -3.25 3.15
N ARG A 214 0.69 -2.49 2.44
CA ARG A 214 0.61 -2.39 0.99
C ARG A 214 1.01 -3.70 0.34
N ASP A 215 0.29 -4.10 -0.70
CA ASP A 215 0.74 -5.12 -1.63
C ASP A 215 1.74 -4.46 -2.61
N PRO A 216 3.01 -4.86 -2.60
CA PRO A 216 4.04 -4.23 -3.43
C PRO A 216 3.93 -4.54 -4.92
N LEU A 217 3.14 -5.55 -5.31
CA LEU A 217 2.93 -5.94 -6.71
C LEU A 217 1.73 -5.25 -7.36
N LEU A 218 0.86 -4.61 -6.57
CA LEU A 218 -0.24 -3.85 -7.15
C LEU A 218 0.25 -2.51 -7.69
N PRO A 219 -0.18 -2.13 -8.91
CA PRO A 219 0.21 -0.86 -9.52
C PRO A 219 -0.32 0.36 -8.74
N TYR A 220 -1.41 0.16 -7.98
CA TYR A 220 -2.04 1.22 -7.18
C TYR A 220 -2.17 0.79 -5.71
N ASP A 221 -2.09 1.76 -4.80
CA ASP A 221 -2.39 1.53 -3.40
C ASP A 221 -3.92 1.46 -3.20
N LEU A 222 -4.42 0.25 -2.98
CA LEU A 222 -5.86 0.00 -2.77
C LEU A 222 -6.28 0.12 -1.30
N ARG A 223 -5.38 0.41 -0.39
CA ARG A 223 -5.70 0.59 1.03
C ARG A 223 -6.66 1.76 1.21
N LEU A 224 -7.60 1.61 2.11
CA LEU A 224 -8.53 2.67 2.45
C LEU A 224 -7.86 3.76 3.30
N GLY A 225 -8.32 4.98 3.17
CA GLY A 225 -7.90 6.09 4.02
C GLY A 225 -8.20 5.82 5.51
N ASN A 226 -7.44 6.46 6.39
CA ASN A 226 -7.66 6.42 7.84
C ASN A 226 -8.32 7.73 8.31
N THR A 227 -9.24 7.65 9.28
CA THR A 227 -9.89 8.82 9.85
C THR A 227 -8.96 9.47 10.87
N MET A 228 -8.60 10.73 10.62
CA MET A 228 -7.66 11.45 11.45
C MET A 228 -7.84 12.96 11.37
N VAL A 229 -7.25 13.66 12.31
CA VAL A 229 -6.98 15.11 12.23
C VAL A 229 -5.47 15.27 12.10
N LYS A 230 -5.04 15.83 10.97
CA LYS A 230 -3.64 16.14 10.67
C LYS A 230 -3.40 17.64 10.76
N LEU A 231 -2.42 18.03 11.53
CA LEU A 231 -1.88 19.39 11.57
C LEU A 231 -0.50 19.36 10.90
N ALA A 232 -0.28 20.25 9.95
CA ALA A 232 1.01 20.43 9.29
C ALA A 232 1.53 21.84 9.53
N LEU A 233 2.76 21.93 10.01
CA LEU A 233 3.47 23.19 10.28
C LEU A 233 4.76 23.21 9.46
N PRO A 234 4.78 23.84 8.28
CA PRO A 234 5.99 24.04 7.50
C PRO A 234 6.84 25.15 8.16
N LEU A 235 8.11 24.84 8.39
CA LEU A 235 9.12 25.76 8.91
C LEU A 235 10.17 25.99 7.81
N GLU A 236 9.78 26.72 6.76
CA GLU A 236 10.57 26.92 5.54
C GLU A 236 11.98 27.43 5.80
N LYS A 237 12.12 28.41 6.72
CA LYS A 237 13.42 28.96 7.10
C LYS A 237 14.42 27.90 7.55
N TYR A 238 13.94 26.76 8.06
CA TYR A 238 14.77 25.69 8.59
C TYR A 238 14.76 24.43 7.69
N GLY A 239 14.08 24.49 6.53
CA GLY A 239 13.88 23.31 5.67
C GLY A 239 13.23 22.16 6.42
N THR A 240 12.28 22.45 7.30
CA THR A 240 11.71 21.48 8.24
C THR A 240 10.19 21.51 8.17
N ASN A 241 9.55 20.35 8.16
CA ASN A 241 8.11 20.20 8.30
C ASN A 241 7.80 19.41 9.56
N VAL A 242 6.79 19.85 10.31
CA VAL A 242 6.31 19.15 11.51
C VAL A 242 4.85 18.78 11.31
N TYR A 243 4.53 17.51 11.57
CA TYR A 243 3.18 16.97 11.49
C TYR A 243 2.75 16.43 12.84
N ALA A 244 1.57 16.80 13.30
CA ALA A 244 0.89 16.16 14.42
C ALA A 244 -0.41 15.56 13.92
N ILE A 245 -0.66 14.31 14.29
CA ILE A 245 -1.80 13.53 13.80
C ILE A 245 -2.50 12.88 14.98
N THR A 246 -3.82 13.05 15.06
CA THR A 246 -4.70 12.31 15.95
C THR A 246 -5.50 11.31 15.13
N LEU A 247 -5.29 10.01 15.35
CA LEU A 247 -5.97 8.89 14.69
C LEU A 247 -7.23 8.48 15.43
N VAL A 248 -8.32 8.25 14.71
CA VAL A 248 -9.64 7.93 15.28
C VAL A 248 -10.03 6.46 15.07
N ASP A 249 -9.72 5.86 13.93
CA ASP A 249 -10.26 4.55 13.53
C ASP A 249 -9.21 3.46 13.26
N ASN A 250 -8.00 3.64 13.74
CA ASN A 250 -6.92 2.71 13.42
C ASN A 250 -6.25 2.14 14.71
N PRO A 251 -6.19 0.82 14.96
CA PRO A 251 -6.66 -0.31 14.14
C PRO A 251 -8.15 -0.59 14.23
N ALA A 252 -8.85 0.05 15.13
CA ALA A 252 -10.30 -0.06 15.30
C ALA A 252 -10.87 1.31 15.68
N PRO A 253 -12.17 1.55 15.46
CA PRO A 253 -12.81 2.80 15.85
C PRO A 253 -12.62 3.12 17.33
N ALA A 254 -12.17 4.33 17.64
CA ALA A 254 -12.02 4.82 19.01
C ALA A 254 -13.38 5.29 19.53
N SER A 255 -13.94 4.57 20.50
CA SER A 255 -15.19 4.97 21.19
C SER A 255 -14.94 5.86 22.40
N THR A 256 -13.70 6.01 22.82
CA THR A 256 -13.28 6.86 23.94
C THR A 256 -12.00 7.62 23.62
N VAL A 257 -11.81 8.77 24.24
CA VAL A 257 -10.59 9.59 24.04
C VAL A 257 -9.31 8.83 24.34
N GLY A 258 -9.35 7.89 25.29
CA GLY A 258 -8.19 7.07 25.66
C GLY A 258 -7.76 6.04 24.60
N GLN A 259 -8.57 5.81 23.57
CA GLN A 259 -8.28 4.90 22.44
C GLN A 259 -7.72 5.64 21.22
N LEU A 260 -7.70 6.96 21.24
CA LEU A 260 -7.12 7.76 20.14
C LEU A 260 -5.62 7.45 20.00
N GLY A 261 -5.16 7.46 18.76
CA GLY A 261 -3.73 7.39 18.45
C GLY A 261 -3.17 8.80 18.24
N GLU A 262 -2.02 9.09 18.83
CA GLU A 262 -1.29 10.34 18.65
C GLU A 262 0.02 10.06 17.94
N ALA A 263 0.26 10.75 16.82
CA ALA A 263 1.48 10.62 16.05
C ALA A 263 2.12 11.98 15.79
N LEU A 264 3.44 11.98 15.80
CA LEU A 264 4.28 13.14 15.50
C LEU A 264 5.30 12.74 14.44
N ARG A 265 5.50 13.56 13.42
CA ARG A 265 6.57 13.40 12.43
C ARG A 265 7.28 14.72 12.20
N VAL A 266 8.59 14.66 12.10
CA VAL A 266 9.45 15.79 11.71
C VAL A 266 10.23 15.35 10.48
N GLU A 267 10.14 16.14 9.42
CA GLU A 267 10.93 15.99 8.21
C GLU A 267 11.90 17.15 8.08
N LYS A 268 13.12 16.85 7.67
CA LYS A 268 14.16 17.86 7.49
C LYS A 268 14.99 17.60 6.25
N LEU A 269 15.20 18.63 5.46
CA LEU A 269 16.15 18.66 4.36
C LEU A 269 17.51 19.14 4.88
N VAL A 270 18.55 18.31 4.70
CA VAL A 270 19.94 18.62 5.06
C VAL A 270 20.82 18.45 3.83
N GLY A 271 21.17 19.57 3.20
CA GLY A 271 21.78 19.53 1.86
C GLY A 271 20.84 18.90 0.85
N ASN A 272 21.25 17.79 0.25
CA ASN A 272 20.44 17.01 -0.71
C ASN A 272 19.78 15.78 -0.06
N ALA A 273 19.95 15.60 1.25
CA ALA A 273 19.37 14.47 1.97
C ALA A 273 18.07 14.87 2.67
N GLU A 274 17.04 14.06 2.50
CA GLU A 274 15.80 14.14 3.28
C GLU A 274 15.86 13.15 4.43
N MET A 275 15.48 13.61 5.61
CA MET A 275 15.44 12.81 6.83
C MET A 275 14.07 12.96 7.48
N GLY A 276 13.47 11.86 7.89
CA GLY A 276 12.24 11.80 8.67
C GLY A 276 12.47 11.14 10.01
N ALA A 277 11.75 11.60 11.03
CA ALA A 277 11.66 10.93 12.31
C ALA A 277 10.21 11.01 12.80
N GLU A 278 9.68 9.90 13.27
CA GLU A 278 8.29 9.81 13.70
C GLU A 278 8.10 8.97 14.95
N ALA A 279 7.00 9.25 15.65
CA ALA A 279 6.55 8.49 16.80
C ALA A 279 5.03 8.33 16.76
N LEU A 280 4.54 7.18 17.22
CA LEU A 280 3.11 6.89 17.38
C LEU A 280 2.89 6.29 18.77
N ALA A 281 1.90 6.82 19.48
CA ALA A 281 1.40 6.27 20.75
C ALA A 281 -0.12 6.06 20.65
N ARG A 282 -0.62 4.96 21.17
CA ARG A 282 -2.04 4.63 21.27
C ARG A 282 -2.37 4.08 22.64
N GLY A 283 -3.58 4.33 23.11
CA GLY A 283 -4.08 3.70 24.34
C GLY A 283 -4.09 2.18 24.21
N GLY A 284 -3.47 1.50 25.17
CA GLY A 284 -3.42 0.03 25.22
C GLY A 284 -2.43 -0.64 24.26
N ALA A 285 -1.66 0.12 23.47
CA ALA A 285 -0.64 -0.40 22.56
C ALA A 285 0.75 0.12 22.93
N PRO A 286 1.82 -0.66 22.72
CA PRO A 286 3.19 -0.17 22.87
C PRO A 286 3.48 0.96 21.89
N PRO A 287 4.32 1.95 22.26
CA PRO A 287 4.70 3.03 21.35
C PRO A 287 5.55 2.50 20.20
N THR A 288 5.48 3.19 19.07
CA THR A 288 6.27 2.90 17.88
C THR A 288 7.06 4.15 17.49
N PHE A 289 8.31 3.97 17.12
CA PHE A 289 9.20 5.02 16.64
C PHE A 289 9.72 4.65 15.26
N GLY A 290 9.91 5.63 14.41
CA GLY A 290 10.45 5.44 13.07
C GLY A 290 11.45 6.50 12.69
N ALA A 291 12.28 6.18 11.73
CA ALA A 291 13.14 7.13 11.04
C ALA A 291 13.34 6.69 9.60
N ASP A 292 13.41 7.65 8.70
CA ASP A 292 13.68 7.43 7.29
C ASP A 292 14.71 8.44 6.76
N PHE A 293 15.35 8.02 5.68
CA PHE A 293 16.41 8.77 5.03
C PHE A 293 16.41 8.51 3.54
N SER A 294 16.56 9.56 2.73
CA SER A 294 16.82 9.43 1.30
C SER A 294 17.80 10.49 0.82
N ALA A 295 18.75 10.08 -0.04
CA ALA A 295 19.76 11.00 -0.59
C ALA A 295 20.32 10.49 -1.92
N PRO A 296 20.77 11.40 -2.81
CA PRO A 296 21.63 11.03 -3.93
C PRO A 296 23.03 10.61 -3.45
N ALA A 297 23.53 9.50 -3.97
CA ALA A 297 24.86 8.95 -3.69
C ALA A 297 25.61 8.64 -5.02
N GLY A 298 26.24 9.65 -5.60
CA GLY A 298 26.80 9.57 -6.94
C GLY A 298 25.71 9.38 -7.98
N PRO A 299 25.74 8.30 -8.80
CA PRO A 299 24.70 8.05 -9.80
C PRO A 299 23.46 7.34 -9.21
N PHE A 300 23.49 6.99 -7.93
CA PHE A 300 22.42 6.27 -7.25
C PHE A 300 21.60 7.19 -6.38
N ASP A 301 20.28 6.94 -6.28
CA ASP A 301 19.47 7.42 -5.18
C ASP A 301 19.37 6.29 -4.15
N VAL A 302 19.82 6.56 -2.93
CA VAL A 302 19.79 5.61 -1.82
C VAL A 302 18.73 6.01 -0.80
N TYR A 303 18.10 5.03 -0.19
CA TYR A 303 17.11 5.25 0.84
C TYR A 303 17.14 4.14 1.88
N ALA A 304 16.74 4.48 3.08
CA ALA A 304 16.57 3.52 4.18
C ALA A 304 15.52 4.01 5.15
N GLU A 305 14.87 3.07 5.81
CA GLU A 305 13.94 3.36 6.90
C GLU A 305 13.97 2.26 7.95
N ALA A 306 13.69 2.63 9.19
CA ALA A 306 13.64 1.70 10.31
C ALA A 306 12.52 2.08 11.27
N ALA A 307 11.80 1.07 11.76
CA ALA A 307 10.77 1.20 12.78
C ALA A 307 11.13 0.36 14.00
N LEU A 308 10.96 0.95 15.18
CA LEU A 308 11.14 0.33 16.49
C LEU A 308 9.78 0.22 17.19
N PHE A 309 9.29 -0.99 17.34
CA PHE A 309 8.04 -1.30 18.02
C PHE A 309 8.32 -1.61 19.49
N GLY A 310 7.68 -0.93 20.44
CA GLY A 310 7.84 -1.17 21.88
C GLY A 310 7.30 -2.51 22.37
N GLY A 311 6.60 -3.26 21.52
CA GLY A 311 6.08 -4.60 21.78
C GLY A 311 5.59 -5.27 20.52
N SER A 312 5.22 -6.55 20.59
CA SER A 312 4.64 -7.27 19.46
C SER A 312 3.28 -6.65 19.07
N PRO A 313 3.03 -6.38 17.77
CA PRO A 313 1.75 -5.87 17.31
C PRO A 313 0.62 -6.91 17.38
N GLY A 314 0.94 -8.17 17.70
CA GLY A 314 -0.01 -9.26 17.83
C GLY A 314 0.65 -10.52 18.38
N PRO A 315 -0.11 -11.60 18.57
CA PRO A 315 0.43 -12.86 19.05
C PRO A 315 1.40 -13.46 18.03
N ARG A 316 2.47 -14.07 18.53
CA ARG A 316 3.41 -14.87 17.76
C ARG A 316 3.12 -16.33 17.98
N TYR A 317 3.02 -17.11 16.91
CA TYR A 317 2.70 -18.52 16.93
C TYR A 317 3.94 -19.38 16.74
N ARG A 318 3.94 -20.56 17.32
CA ARG A 318 4.96 -21.61 17.13
C ARG A 318 4.24 -22.93 17.01
N LEU A 319 4.65 -23.76 16.05
CA LEU A 319 4.17 -25.13 15.95
C LEU A 319 4.59 -25.94 17.16
N THR A 320 3.68 -26.77 17.66
CA THR A 320 3.86 -27.73 18.76
C THR A 320 3.83 -29.17 18.29
N GLY A 321 3.30 -29.43 17.08
CA GLY A 321 3.19 -30.75 16.47
C GLY A 321 2.92 -30.65 14.97
N GLU A 322 2.91 -31.79 14.29
CA GLU A 322 2.46 -31.92 12.92
C GLU A 322 0.98 -32.33 12.90
N PRO A 323 0.17 -31.85 11.91
CA PRO A 323 -1.25 -32.15 11.86
C PRO A 323 -1.51 -33.63 11.62
N ALA A 324 -2.16 -34.31 12.55
CA ALA A 324 -2.63 -35.68 12.44
C ALA A 324 -4.16 -35.76 12.31
N ALA A 325 -4.67 -36.82 11.66
CA ALA A 325 -6.10 -36.96 11.44
C ALA A 325 -6.88 -37.00 12.77
N GLY A 326 -7.91 -36.14 12.87
CA GLY A 326 -8.77 -36.02 14.05
C GLY A 326 -8.20 -35.14 15.16
N GLU A 327 -7.00 -34.60 15.02
CA GLU A 327 -6.37 -33.72 16.00
C GLU A 327 -7.05 -32.33 16.02
N ASP A 328 -7.08 -31.71 17.19
CA ASP A 328 -7.63 -30.35 17.32
C ASP A 328 -6.61 -29.31 16.87
N VAL A 329 -7.05 -28.38 16.02
CA VAL A 329 -6.17 -27.34 15.47
C VAL A 329 -5.50 -26.54 16.58
N SER A 330 -6.16 -26.32 17.70
CA SER A 330 -5.62 -25.55 18.84
C SER A 330 -4.43 -26.25 19.53
N SER A 331 -4.29 -27.57 19.36
CA SER A 331 -3.15 -28.33 19.90
C SER A 331 -1.90 -28.23 19.04
N LEU A 332 -2.05 -27.82 17.77
CA LEU A 332 -0.95 -27.75 16.80
C LEU A 332 -0.05 -26.54 16.97
N TYR A 333 -0.47 -25.57 17.76
CA TYR A 333 0.32 -24.35 17.94
C TYR A 333 0.24 -23.78 19.36
N ALA A 334 1.27 -23.04 19.75
CA ALA A 334 1.29 -22.21 20.95
C ALA A 334 1.41 -20.75 20.57
N ALA A 335 0.55 -19.93 21.17
CA ALA A 335 0.59 -18.47 21.02
C ALA A 335 1.41 -17.83 22.15
N SER A 336 2.18 -16.81 21.82
CA SER A 336 2.93 -16.00 22.79
C SER A 336 2.89 -14.53 22.39
N ASN A 337 2.93 -13.63 23.39
CA ASN A 337 3.07 -12.20 23.15
C ASN A 337 4.48 -11.77 23.59
N PRO A 338 5.47 -11.76 22.67
CA PRO A 338 6.83 -11.36 23.01
C PRO A 338 6.85 -9.91 23.54
N ARG A 339 7.64 -9.69 24.57
CA ARG A 339 7.87 -8.35 25.16
C ARG A 339 9.21 -7.81 24.70
N GLY A 340 9.32 -6.50 24.64
CA GLY A 340 10.55 -5.79 24.31
C GLY A 340 10.44 -5.01 23.01
N PRO A 341 11.46 -4.22 22.67
CA PRO A 341 11.50 -3.52 21.39
C PRO A 341 11.85 -4.50 20.26
N PHE A 342 11.15 -4.33 19.13
CA PHE A 342 11.38 -5.10 17.90
C PHE A 342 11.63 -4.15 16.73
N VAL A 343 12.54 -4.53 15.86
CA VAL A 343 12.97 -3.72 14.70
C VAL A 343 12.40 -4.30 13.42
N GLN A 344 11.90 -3.42 12.57
CA GLN A 344 11.74 -3.64 11.14
C GLN A 344 12.56 -2.57 10.41
N ALA A 345 13.26 -2.96 9.35
CA ALA A 345 14.06 -2.02 8.58
C ALA A 345 14.02 -2.38 7.10
N SER A 346 14.01 -1.40 6.23
CA SER A 346 14.18 -1.56 4.79
C SER A 346 15.22 -0.57 4.28
N GLY A 347 15.84 -0.91 3.16
CA GLY A 347 16.76 -0.03 2.49
C GLY A 347 17.03 -0.48 1.08
N GLY A 348 17.31 0.46 0.21
CA GLY A 348 17.49 0.19 -1.19
C GLY A 348 18.27 1.27 -1.91
N ALA A 349 18.54 0.99 -3.17
CA ALA A 349 19.13 1.93 -4.09
C ALA A 349 18.48 1.79 -5.46
N ARG A 350 18.38 2.89 -6.16
CA ARG A 350 17.97 2.93 -7.56
C ARG A 350 18.98 3.69 -8.39
N TYR A 351 19.01 3.34 -9.66
CA TYR A 351 19.86 3.93 -10.67
C TYR A 351 19.03 4.24 -11.90
N ASP A 352 18.94 5.52 -12.26
CA ASP A 352 18.27 5.99 -13.47
C ASP A 352 19.31 6.14 -14.58
N PHE A 353 19.02 5.56 -15.75
CA PHE A 353 19.95 5.61 -16.91
C PHE A 353 19.21 5.73 -18.24
N PRO A 354 19.81 6.39 -19.22
CA PRO A 354 19.27 6.41 -20.57
C PRO A 354 19.43 5.01 -21.19
N TRP A 355 18.33 4.44 -21.72
CA TRP A 355 18.36 3.12 -22.35
C TRP A 355 18.08 3.14 -23.85
N MET A 356 17.45 4.20 -24.32
CA MET A 356 17.24 4.55 -25.72
C MET A 356 17.37 6.06 -25.90
N GLU A 357 17.41 6.55 -27.16
CA GLU A 357 17.39 7.97 -27.46
C GLU A 357 16.13 8.62 -26.86
N ASN A 358 16.32 9.60 -25.96
CA ASN A 358 15.27 10.29 -25.20
C ASN A 358 14.40 9.42 -24.28
N ARG A 359 14.85 8.23 -23.86
CA ARG A 359 14.13 7.33 -22.97
C ARG A 359 14.94 6.97 -21.73
N GLN A 360 14.25 6.87 -20.62
CA GLN A 360 14.84 6.53 -19.33
C GLN A 360 14.48 5.11 -18.91
N ALA A 361 15.39 4.48 -18.21
CA ALA A 361 15.14 3.26 -17.49
C ALA A 361 15.65 3.41 -16.05
N THR A 362 14.99 2.74 -15.12
CA THR A 362 15.32 2.71 -13.71
C THR A 362 15.54 1.28 -13.28
N ALA A 363 16.72 0.97 -12.75
CA ALA A 363 16.99 -0.30 -12.08
C ALA A 363 17.13 -0.06 -10.58
N GLY A 364 16.66 -0.99 -9.75
CA GLY A 364 16.82 -0.85 -8.32
C GLY A 364 16.76 -2.17 -7.57
N ALA A 365 17.23 -2.11 -6.33
CA ALA A 365 17.19 -3.22 -5.40
C ALA A 365 16.75 -2.73 -4.02
N GLU A 366 16.02 -3.56 -3.30
CA GLU A 366 15.56 -3.28 -1.95
C GLU A 366 15.66 -4.53 -1.08
N TYR A 367 16.02 -4.34 0.17
CA TYR A 367 16.05 -5.39 1.18
C TYR A 367 15.20 -4.98 2.38
N PHE A 368 14.46 -5.95 2.95
CA PHE A 368 13.63 -5.74 4.13
C PHE A 368 13.93 -6.78 5.21
N PHE A 369 14.05 -6.31 6.43
CA PHE A 369 14.25 -7.10 7.64
C PHE A 369 13.09 -6.92 8.60
N ASN A 370 12.53 -8.04 9.07
CA ASN A 370 11.49 -8.09 10.10
C ASN A 370 11.94 -9.00 11.25
N GLN A 371 12.31 -8.43 12.39
CA GLN A 371 12.80 -9.19 13.54
C GLN A 371 11.79 -10.21 14.05
N LEU A 372 10.48 -9.91 13.99
CA LEU A 372 9.40 -10.80 14.39
C LEU A 372 8.97 -11.77 13.28
N GLY A 373 9.53 -11.66 12.09
CA GLY A 373 9.22 -12.53 10.97
C GLY A 373 9.60 -14.00 11.23
N TYR A 374 8.97 -14.89 10.50
CA TYR A 374 9.19 -16.34 10.60
C TYR A 374 10.32 -16.76 9.66
N GLY A 375 11.01 -17.83 10.05
CA GLY A 375 12.16 -18.36 9.30
C GLY A 375 11.82 -19.48 8.32
N GLY A 376 10.53 -19.80 8.11
CA GLY A 376 10.12 -20.85 7.19
C GLY A 376 8.60 -20.93 7.06
N GLY A 377 8.13 -21.64 6.00
CA GLY A 377 6.73 -21.69 5.59
C GLY A 377 5.83 -22.62 6.41
N SER A 378 6.37 -23.56 7.17
CA SER A 378 5.58 -24.55 7.91
C SER A 378 4.53 -23.96 8.86
N ILE A 379 4.75 -22.74 9.34
CA ILE A 379 3.82 -22.02 10.24
C ILE A 379 2.68 -21.32 9.49
N TYR A 380 2.77 -21.12 8.18
CA TYR A 380 1.81 -20.33 7.42
C TYR A 380 0.36 -20.84 7.51
N PRO A 381 0.09 -22.16 7.49
CA PRO A 381 -1.26 -22.65 7.70
C PRO A 381 -1.90 -22.17 9.01
N VAL A 382 -1.13 -22.16 10.11
CA VAL A 382 -1.60 -21.66 11.40
C VAL A 382 -1.86 -20.15 11.35
N LEU A 383 -0.97 -19.38 10.69
CA LEU A 383 -1.15 -17.93 10.57
C LEU A 383 -2.38 -17.57 9.72
N ILE A 384 -2.66 -18.34 8.66
CA ILE A 384 -3.85 -18.19 7.84
C ILE A 384 -5.09 -18.53 8.68
N PHE A 385 -5.09 -19.66 9.36
CA PHE A 385 -6.21 -20.10 10.22
C PHE A 385 -6.52 -19.07 11.33
N THR A 386 -5.51 -18.48 11.95
CA THR A 386 -5.65 -17.48 13.02
C THR A 386 -5.86 -16.05 12.51
N GLY A 387 -5.90 -15.83 11.18
CA GLY A 387 -6.00 -14.50 10.58
C GLY A 387 -4.76 -13.61 10.79
N SER A 388 -3.63 -14.22 11.13
CA SER A 388 -2.38 -13.52 11.45
C SER A 388 -1.37 -13.52 10.28
N TYR A 389 -1.68 -14.19 9.18
CA TYR A 389 -0.87 -14.18 7.96
C TYR A 389 -0.89 -12.79 7.31
N ARG A 390 0.29 -12.31 6.94
CA ARG A 390 0.48 -11.01 6.30
C ARG A 390 1.40 -11.19 5.11
N PRO A 391 0.88 -11.37 3.88
CA PRO A 391 1.69 -11.51 2.67
C PRO A 391 2.73 -10.39 2.58
N PHE A 392 3.92 -10.72 2.09
CA PHE A 392 5.09 -9.86 1.95
C PHE A 392 5.69 -9.34 3.28
N TYR A 393 5.13 -9.70 4.45
CA TYR A 393 5.59 -9.25 5.76
C TYR A 393 5.69 -10.37 6.79
N THR A 394 5.36 -11.61 6.40
CA THR A 394 5.34 -12.76 7.32
C THR A 394 6.74 -13.31 7.57
N GLY A 395 7.61 -13.31 6.57
CA GLY A 395 9.01 -13.76 6.68
C GLY A 395 9.90 -12.76 7.43
N ARG A 396 11.09 -13.20 7.76
CA ARG A 396 12.10 -12.37 8.43
C ARG A 396 12.94 -11.55 7.47
N HIS A 397 13.27 -12.07 6.32
CA HIS A 397 14.15 -11.45 5.33
C HIS A 397 13.49 -11.48 3.96
N TYR A 398 13.45 -10.34 3.30
CA TYR A 398 12.97 -10.20 1.93
C TYR A 398 13.97 -9.44 1.09
N GLY A 399 13.96 -9.71 -0.20
CA GLY A 399 14.72 -8.97 -1.20
C GLY A 399 13.87 -8.69 -2.42
N ALA A 400 14.09 -7.56 -3.07
CA ALA A 400 13.46 -7.21 -4.33
C ALA A 400 14.49 -6.64 -5.31
N LEU A 401 14.31 -6.98 -6.58
CA LEU A 401 14.98 -6.37 -7.71
C LEU A 401 13.93 -5.87 -8.70
N TYR A 402 14.15 -4.74 -9.33
CA TYR A 402 13.25 -4.26 -10.37
C TYR A 402 13.98 -3.49 -11.47
N LEU A 403 13.36 -3.50 -12.64
CA LEU A 403 13.76 -2.72 -13.81
C LEU A 403 12.49 -2.15 -14.44
N THR A 404 12.39 -0.83 -14.52
CA THR A 404 11.31 -0.13 -15.21
C THR A 404 11.89 0.61 -16.40
N ALA A 405 11.27 0.48 -17.57
CA ALA A 405 11.71 1.15 -18.79
C ALA A 405 10.51 1.73 -19.54
N GLU A 406 10.68 2.93 -20.08
CA GLU A 406 9.75 3.51 -21.03
C GLU A 406 9.86 2.79 -22.38
N GLY A 407 8.73 2.66 -23.09
CA GLY A 407 8.70 2.03 -24.39
C GLY A 407 9.35 2.88 -25.49
N PRO A 408 9.71 2.27 -26.64
CA PRO A 408 10.32 2.95 -27.77
C PRO A 408 9.37 3.98 -28.39
N ASP A 409 9.92 4.97 -29.13
CA ASP A 409 9.17 6.07 -29.74
C ASP A 409 8.00 5.64 -30.64
N GLN A 410 8.10 4.44 -31.22
CA GLN A 410 7.03 3.86 -32.03
C GLN A 410 5.78 3.51 -31.19
N PHE A 411 5.97 3.23 -29.90
CA PHE A 411 4.93 2.93 -28.92
C PHE A 411 4.96 3.95 -27.80
N LYS A 412 4.68 5.22 -28.13
CA LYS A 412 4.60 6.30 -27.15
C LYS A 412 3.58 5.95 -26.07
N HIS A 413 3.90 6.34 -24.84
CA HIS A 413 3.06 6.11 -23.65
C HIS A 413 2.94 4.63 -23.26
N THR A 414 3.96 3.82 -23.53
CA THR A 414 4.09 2.48 -22.97
C THR A 414 5.17 2.46 -21.89
N SER A 415 4.98 1.61 -20.89
CA SER A 415 5.99 1.30 -19.88
C SER A 415 6.04 -0.20 -19.62
N TYR A 416 7.22 -0.67 -19.27
CA TYR A 416 7.51 -2.05 -18.93
C TYR A 416 8.18 -2.09 -17.55
N THR A 417 7.69 -2.94 -16.67
CA THR A 417 8.34 -3.17 -15.38
C THR A 417 8.58 -4.66 -15.21
N PHE A 418 9.82 -5.03 -14.95
CA PHE A 418 10.17 -6.35 -14.46
C PHE A 418 10.49 -6.23 -12.97
N SER A 419 9.95 -7.11 -12.15
CA SER A 419 10.25 -7.16 -10.72
C SER A 419 10.37 -8.61 -10.24
N THR A 420 11.28 -8.85 -9.31
CA THR A 420 11.40 -10.11 -8.58
C THR A 420 11.42 -9.81 -7.10
N LEU A 421 10.50 -10.43 -6.37
CA LEU A 421 10.44 -10.37 -4.92
C LEU A 421 10.69 -11.77 -4.35
N GLY A 422 11.48 -11.86 -3.29
CA GLY A 422 11.79 -13.12 -2.64
C GLY A 422 11.64 -13.04 -1.13
N ASN A 423 10.97 -14.03 -0.54
CA ASN A 423 11.10 -14.32 0.87
C ASN A 423 12.35 -15.17 1.08
N LEU A 424 13.45 -14.52 1.48
CA LEU A 424 14.74 -15.17 1.67
C LEU A 424 14.75 -16.09 2.90
N SER A 425 13.73 -15.99 3.77
CA SER A 425 13.61 -16.83 4.96
C SER A 425 13.09 -18.22 4.65
N ASP A 426 12.25 -18.36 3.64
CA ASP A 426 11.68 -19.64 3.23
C ASP A 426 12.15 -20.10 1.85
N GLY A 427 12.86 -19.22 1.11
CA GLY A 427 13.43 -19.53 -0.21
C GLY A 427 12.39 -19.55 -1.33
N SER A 428 11.29 -18.83 -1.19
CA SER A 428 10.26 -18.69 -2.23
C SER A 428 10.32 -17.33 -2.91
N PHE A 429 9.93 -17.27 -4.19
CA PHE A 429 10.07 -16.07 -5.04
C PHE A 429 8.87 -15.91 -5.95
N ILE A 430 8.63 -14.66 -6.32
CA ILE A 430 7.70 -14.26 -7.38
C ILE A 430 8.41 -13.31 -8.32
N SER A 431 8.34 -13.60 -9.62
CA SER A 431 8.85 -12.72 -10.68
C SER A 431 7.70 -12.26 -11.55
N ARG A 432 7.64 -10.96 -11.83
CA ARG A 432 6.52 -10.36 -12.52
C ARG A 432 7.00 -9.41 -13.62
N VAL A 433 6.31 -9.44 -14.74
CA VAL A 433 6.42 -8.49 -15.84
C VAL A 433 5.11 -7.73 -15.92
N ASP A 434 5.15 -6.42 -15.85
CA ASP A 434 4.01 -5.53 -16.05
C ASP A 434 4.22 -4.74 -17.35
N PHE A 435 3.14 -4.54 -18.08
CA PHE A 435 3.04 -3.71 -19.28
C PHE A 435 1.90 -2.72 -19.10
N SER A 436 2.14 -1.46 -19.39
CA SER A 436 1.11 -0.42 -19.42
C SER A 436 1.19 0.36 -20.73
N TRP A 437 0.03 0.64 -21.34
CA TRP A 437 -0.09 1.41 -22.56
C TRP A 437 -1.28 2.35 -22.51
N ARG A 438 -1.01 3.64 -22.42
CA ARG A 438 -2.03 4.68 -22.55
C ARG A 438 -2.25 4.98 -24.05
N PHE A 439 -3.23 4.31 -24.65
CA PHE A 439 -3.52 4.41 -26.07
C PHE A 439 -4.53 5.50 -26.43
N LEU A 440 -5.32 5.96 -25.46
CA LEU A 440 -6.16 7.16 -25.55
C LEU A 440 -5.91 8.05 -24.34
N THR A 441 -6.28 9.34 -24.43
CA THR A 441 -6.02 10.32 -23.35
C THR A 441 -6.47 9.86 -21.97
N TYR A 442 -7.61 9.15 -21.93
CA TYR A 442 -8.23 8.71 -20.68
C TYR A 442 -8.22 7.20 -20.49
N LEU A 443 -7.70 6.43 -21.47
CA LEU A 443 -7.80 4.98 -21.47
C LEU A 443 -6.43 4.33 -21.52
N THR A 444 -6.14 3.51 -20.50
CA THR A 444 -4.90 2.76 -20.35
C THR A 444 -5.21 1.27 -20.37
N PHE A 445 -4.50 0.53 -21.20
CA PHE A 445 -4.44 -0.92 -21.17
C PHE A 445 -3.26 -1.35 -20.32
N GLU A 446 -3.49 -2.34 -19.46
CA GLU A 446 -2.48 -2.94 -18.57
C GLU A 446 -2.48 -4.45 -18.77
N ALA A 447 -1.31 -5.06 -18.70
CA ALA A 447 -1.16 -6.49 -18.72
C ALA A 447 -0.03 -6.90 -17.79
N TYR A 448 -0.17 -8.03 -17.12
CA TYR A 448 0.93 -8.61 -16.36
C TYR A 448 0.95 -10.12 -16.46
N ALA A 449 2.12 -10.67 -16.22
CA ALA A 449 2.31 -12.08 -15.98
C ALA A 449 3.32 -12.24 -14.84
N ASP A 450 3.01 -13.11 -13.89
CA ASP A 450 3.93 -13.47 -12.83
C ASP A 450 4.10 -14.99 -12.72
N GLU A 451 5.24 -15.41 -12.19
CA GLU A 451 5.63 -16.79 -11.96
C GLU A 451 6.02 -16.98 -10.50
N HIS A 452 5.49 -18.01 -9.89
CA HIS A 452 5.74 -18.43 -8.51
C HIS A 452 6.70 -19.61 -8.49
N TYR A 453 7.82 -19.48 -7.75
CA TYR A 453 8.85 -20.54 -7.75
C TYR A 453 9.64 -20.59 -6.44
N GLY A 454 10.57 -21.54 -6.33
CA GLY A 454 11.40 -21.77 -5.16
C GLY A 454 10.84 -22.87 -4.26
N THR A 455 11.02 -22.73 -2.95
CA THR A 455 10.63 -23.74 -1.97
C THR A 455 9.11 -23.89 -1.91
N LYS A 456 8.60 -25.11 -2.12
CA LYS A 456 7.18 -25.44 -1.93
C LYS A 456 6.76 -25.28 -0.47
N GLY A 457 5.55 -24.77 -0.26
CA GLY A 457 5.06 -24.37 1.06
C GLY A 457 5.63 -23.06 1.58
N GLY A 458 6.49 -22.38 0.81
CA GLY A 458 6.92 -21.01 1.06
C GLY A 458 5.84 -20.00 0.72
N GLU A 459 6.05 -18.72 1.06
CA GLU A 459 5.07 -17.66 0.92
C GLU A 459 4.62 -17.45 -0.54
N PHE A 460 5.57 -17.39 -1.47
CA PHE A 460 5.30 -17.16 -2.89
C PHE A 460 5.11 -18.44 -3.70
N ASN A 461 5.37 -19.59 -3.12
CA ASN A 461 5.15 -20.91 -3.73
C ASN A 461 4.31 -21.78 -2.76
N PHE A 462 3.17 -21.17 -2.33
CA PHE A 462 2.36 -21.70 -1.25
C PHE A 462 1.59 -22.95 -1.69
N GLU A 463 1.68 -23.99 -0.87
CA GLU A 463 0.83 -25.18 -0.94
C GLU A 463 0.39 -25.57 0.47
N LEU A 464 -0.77 -26.18 0.59
CA LEU A 464 -1.28 -26.65 1.87
C LEU A 464 -2.00 -27.99 1.71
N HIS A 465 -1.53 -28.99 2.43
CA HIS A 465 -2.17 -30.29 2.56
C HIS A 465 -2.36 -30.59 4.05
N THR A 466 -3.60 -30.66 4.49
CA THR A 466 -3.91 -31.07 5.86
C THR A 466 -4.85 -32.27 5.87
N PRO A 467 -4.70 -33.21 6.81
CA PRO A 467 -5.71 -34.25 7.04
C PRO A 467 -7.02 -33.63 7.58
N ALA A 468 -8.04 -34.44 7.76
CA ALA A 468 -9.23 -34.00 8.50
C ALA A 468 -8.83 -33.69 9.95
N LEU A 469 -9.20 -32.50 10.42
CA LEU A 469 -8.87 -32.00 11.75
C LEU A 469 -10.17 -31.74 12.54
N THR A 470 -10.05 -31.28 13.78
CA THR A 470 -11.15 -30.73 14.57
C THR A 470 -10.82 -29.31 15.04
N ASN A 471 -11.84 -28.51 15.30
CA ASN A 471 -11.69 -27.18 15.91
C ASN A 471 -12.74 -27.05 17.03
N GLY A 472 -12.29 -27.17 18.28
CA GLY A 472 -13.19 -27.20 19.44
C GLY A 472 -14.21 -28.34 19.37
N GLY A 473 -13.81 -29.49 18.81
CA GLY A 473 -14.68 -30.65 18.58
C GLY A 473 -15.51 -30.62 17.30
N ALA A 474 -15.59 -29.51 16.58
CA ALA A 474 -16.23 -29.43 15.28
C ALA A 474 -15.31 -29.99 14.17
N PRO A 475 -15.80 -30.84 13.23
CA PRO A 475 -14.98 -31.41 12.20
C PRO A 475 -14.51 -30.32 11.19
N VAL A 476 -13.22 -30.31 10.88
CA VAL A 476 -12.60 -29.53 9.81
C VAL A 476 -12.22 -30.50 8.70
N PRO A 477 -12.79 -30.36 7.49
CA PRO A 477 -12.47 -31.27 6.38
C PRO A 477 -11.01 -31.14 5.97
N PRO A 478 -10.44 -32.17 5.27
CA PRO A 478 -9.11 -32.06 4.69
C PRO A 478 -9.00 -30.81 3.81
N ILE A 479 -7.92 -30.08 3.96
CA ILE A 479 -7.63 -28.90 3.14
C ILE A 479 -6.54 -29.27 2.15
N ASN A 480 -6.79 -29.03 0.87
CA ASN A 480 -5.84 -29.24 -0.21
C ASN A 480 -5.79 -27.98 -1.09
N VAL A 481 -4.74 -27.19 -0.93
CA VAL A 481 -4.49 -25.98 -1.72
C VAL A 481 -3.27 -26.25 -2.59
N PRO A 482 -3.46 -26.42 -3.91
CA PRO A 482 -2.34 -26.62 -4.82
C PRO A 482 -1.55 -25.33 -5.02
N THR A 483 -0.28 -25.48 -5.35
CA THR A 483 0.61 -24.37 -5.68
C THR A 483 0.10 -23.58 -6.89
N THR A 484 0.09 -22.26 -6.82
CA THR A 484 -0.04 -21.39 -7.99
C THR A 484 1.30 -21.37 -8.73
N LEU A 485 1.27 -21.64 -10.03
CA LEU A 485 2.45 -21.64 -10.88
C LEU A 485 2.68 -20.27 -11.50
N TYR A 486 1.64 -19.68 -12.08
CA TYR A 486 1.67 -18.34 -12.65
C TYR A 486 0.29 -17.71 -12.69
N ASP A 487 0.27 -16.38 -12.64
CA ASP A 487 -0.91 -15.56 -12.88
C ASP A 487 -0.70 -14.71 -14.13
N VAL A 488 -1.78 -14.53 -14.88
CA VAL A 488 -1.81 -13.60 -16.02
C VAL A 488 -3.02 -12.70 -15.86
N GLY A 489 -2.78 -11.41 -15.93
CA GLY A 489 -3.84 -10.41 -15.82
C GLY A 489 -3.85 -9.42 -16.98
N LEU A 490 -5.04 -9.05 -17.40
CA LEU A 490 -5.30 -7.96 -18.35
C LEU A 490 -6.18 -6.93 -17.65
N GLY A 491 -5.92 -5.65 -17.89
CA GLY A 491 -6.65 -4.56 -17.29
C GLY A 491 -7.00 -3.47 -18.30
N LEU A 492 -8.15 -2.85 -18.09
CA LEU A 492 -8.55 -1.67 -18.82
C LEU A 492 -8.98 -0.60 -17.83
N ARG A 493 -8.27 0.53 -17.82
CA ARG A 493 -8.50 1.64 -16.93
C ARG A 493 -8.93 2.88 -17.70
N LEU A 494 -10.08 3.43 -17.30
CA LEU A 494 -10.60 4.71 -17.78
C LEU A 494 -10.52 5.71 -16.61
N SER A 495 -9.86 6.85 -16.79
CA SER A 495 -9.83 7.96 -15.83
C SER A 495 -10.47 9.20 -16.44
N PHE A 496 -11.39 9.88 -15.76
CA PHE A 496 -12.16 11.02 -16.27
C PHE A 496 -12.39 12.10 -15.22
#